data_9055ae2f02e84826ab1dc2be4d481061
#
_entry.id   9055ae2f02e84826ab1dc2be4d481061
#
_cell.length_a   1.000
_cell.length_b   1.000
_cell.length_c   1.000
_cell.angle_alpha   90.00
_cell.angle_beta   90.00
_cell.angle_gamma   90.00
#
_symmetry.space_group_name_H-M   'P 1'
#
loop_
_entity.id
_entity.type
_entity.pdbx_description
1 polymer ?
#
loop_
_entity_poly.entity_id
_entity_poly.type
_entity_poly.pdbx_seq_one_letter_code
_entity_poly.pdbx_strand_id
1 'polypeptide(L)'
;MLLARIVGTVVATRKDPRLVSNKLLLARPVDPKGTAEGNYLVAIETVDAGVGETVLIVSGSSARMASGMKDTPVDACVVGIIDTVDVSE
;
A
#
# COMPACT_ATOMS: atom_id res chain seq x y z
N MET A 1 3.19 -8.04 -6.39
CA MET A 1 3.83 -6.73 -6.20
C MET A 1 3.33 -5.78 -7.27
N LEU A 2 2.96 -4.57 -6.91
CA LEU A 2 2.45 -3.60 -7.88
C LEU A 2 2.85 -2.17 -7.52
N LEU A 3 2.78 -1.29 -8.53
CA LEU A 3 2.92 0.15 -8.34
C LEU A 3 1.54 0.75 -8.08
N ALA A 4 1.47 1.71 -7.17
CA ALA A 4 0.23 2.41 -6.86
C ALA A 4 0.54 3.83 -6.41
N ARG A 5 -0.47 4.70 -6.51
CA ARG A 5 -0.40 6.04 -5.95
C ARG A 5 -1.26 6.10 -4.71
N ILE A 6 -0.75 6.72 -3.66
CA ILE A 6 -1.54 6.97 -2.46
C ILE A 6 -2.49 8.12 -2.75
N VAL A 7 -3.79 7.86 -2.64
CA VAL A 7 -4.83 8.84 -2.96
C VAL A 7 -5.62 9.30 -1.73
N GLY A 8 -5.39 8.68 -0.59
CA GLY A 8 -6.06 9.08 0.64
C GLY A 8 -5.64 8.25 1.83
N THR A 9 -6.26 8.52 2.95
CA THR A 9 -6.08 7.78 4.18
C THR A 9 -7.41 7.15 4.59
N VAL A 10 -7.35 6.05 5.33
CA VAL A 10 -8.53 5.34 5.80
C VAL A 10 -8.54 5.40 7.32
N VAL A 11 -9.65 5.89 7.88
CA VAL A 11 -9.86 5.93 9.32
C VAL A 11 -10.97 4.95 9.66
N ALA A 12 -10.64 3.93 10.47
CA ALA A 12 -11.59 2.95 10.94
C ALA A 12 -11.65 3.04 12.47
N THR A 13 -12.80 3.47 13.01
CA THR A 13 -12.96 3.62 14.46
C THR A 13 -13.13 2.27 15.16
N ARG A 14 -13.64 1.27 14.43
CA ARG A 14 -13.74 -0.10 14.92
C ARG A 14 -13.05 -1.01 13.92
N LYS A 15 -12.05 -1.74 14.39
CA LYS A 15 -11.28 -2.64 13.55
C LYS A 15 -10.66 -3.74 14.41
N ASP A 16 -10.13 -4.76 13.76
CA ASP A 16 -9.43 -5.85 14.44
C ASP A 16 -8.36 -5.26 15.36
N PRO A 17 -8.27 -5.71 16.63
CA PRO A 17 -7.27 -5.18 17.57
C PRO A 17 -5.83 -5.26 17.06
N ARG A 18 -5.54 -6.21 16.19
CA ARG A 18 -4.20 -6.38 15.60
C ARG A 18 -3.84 -5.26 14.63
N LEU A 19 -4.81 -4.43 14.21
CA LEU A 19 -4.59 -3.30 13.31
C LEU A 19 -4.59 -1.95 14.02
N VAL A 20 -4.76 -1.91 15.34
CA VAL A 20 -5.02 -0.67 16.09
C VAL A 20 -3.93 0.40 15.90
N SER A 21 -2.67 0.01 15.85
CA SER A 21 -1.57 0.96 15.71
C SER A 21 -1.13 1.19 14.27
N ASN A 22 -1.82 0.59 13.30
CA ASN A 22 -1.39 0.64 11.90
C ASN A 22 -2.11 1.73 11.13
N LYS A 23 -1.34 2.47 10.36
CA LYS A 23 -1.87 3.46 9.43
C LYS A 23 -2.39 2.75 8.19
N LEU A 24 -3.62 3.07 7.82
CA LEU A 24 -4.26 2.53 6.62
C LEU A 24 -4.30 3.60 5.53
N LEU A 25 -3.88 3.24 4.33
CA LEU A 25 -3.86 4.16 3.20
C LEU A 25 -4.78 3.64 2.10
N LEU A 26 -5.41 4.58 1.41
CA LEU A 26 -6.16 4.29 0.19
C LEU A 26 -5.21 4.49 -0.99
N ALA A 27 -5.06 3.44 -1.80
CA ALA A 27 -4.17 3.45 -2.94
C ALA A 27 -4.91 3.10 -4.21
N ARG A 28 -4.40 3.58 -5.33
CA ARG A 28 -4.89 3.19 -6.65
C ARG A 28 -3.73 2.71 -7.51
N PRO A 29 -3.81 1.50 -8.06
CA PRO A 29 -2.77 0.99 -8.96
C PRO A 29 -2.54 1.93 -10.14
N VAL A 30 -1.29 2.03 -10.55
CA VAL A 30 -0.88 2.83 -11.71
C VAL A 30 -0.02 2.00 -12.63
N ASP A 31 -0.01 2.36 -13.93
CA ASP A 31 0.92 1.77 -14.89
C ASP A 31 2.33 2.40 -14.70
N PRO A 32 3.36 1.90 -15.41
CA PRO A 32 4.71 2.45 -15.25
C PRO A 32 4.84 3.93 -15.58
N LYS A 33 3.89 4.49 -16.31
CA LYS A 33 3.88 5.93 -16.66
C LYS A 33 3.06 6.78 -15.69
N GLY A 34 2.50 6.15 -14.66
CA GLY A 34 1.74 6.83 -13.63
C GLY A 34 0.25 6.99 -13.91
N THR A 35 -0.26 6.39 -14.97
CA THR A 35 -1.68 6.43 -15.30
C THR A 35 -2.44 5.43 -14.43
N ALA A 36 -3.52 5.89 -13.81
CA ALA A 36 -4.34 5.04 -12.94
C ALA A 36 -4.93 3.86 -13.71
N GLU A 37 -4.88 2.68 -13.11
CA GLU A 37 -5.47 1.45 -13.65
C GLU A 37 -6.00 0.57 -12.54
N GLY A 38 -7.14 -0.07 -12.78
CA GLY A 38 -7.74 -0.97 -11.80
C GLY A 38 -8.47 -0.26 -10.67
N ASN A 39 -8.84 -1.04 -9.67
CA ASN A 39 -9.65 -0.60 -8.55
C ASN A 39 -8.79 -0.09 -7.39
N TYR A 40 -9.40 0.76 -6.55
CA TYR A 40 -8.78 1.18 -5.30
C TYR A 40 -8.56 0.00 -4.37
N LEU A 41 -7.54 0.11 -3.53
CA LEU A 41 -7.28 -0.86 -2.47
C LEU A 41 -6.82 -0.15 -1.20
N VAL A 42 -6.96 -0.83 -0.08
CA VAL A 42 -6.50 -0.36 1.22
C VAL A 42 -5.25 -1.15 1.58
N ALA A 43 -4.19 -0.45 1.98
CA ALA A 43 -2.93 -1.08 2.34
C ALA A 43 -2.44 -0.56 3.70
N ILE A 44 -1.71 -1.41 4.42
CA ILE A 44 -1.01 -1.01 5.63
C ILE A 44 0.25 -0.24 5.25
N GLU A 45 0.57 0.75 6.06
CA GLU A 45 1.75 1.60 5.89
C GLU A 45 2.94 1.10 6.72
N THR A 46 4.12 0.99 6.10
CA THR A 46 5.35 0.64 6.82
C THR A 46 6.51 1.62 6.56
N VAL A 47 6.39 2.54 5.62
CA VAL A 47 7.51 3.40 5.18
C VAL A 47 7.19 4.90 5.22
N ASP A 48 6.11 5.26 5.88
CA ASP A 48 5.68 6.65 6.04
C ASP A 48 5.40 7.37 4.72
N ALA A 49 4.72 6.69 3.81
CA ALA A 49 4.29 7.27 2.55
C ALA A 49 3.13 8.25 2.76
N GLY A 50 3.06 9.27 1.93
CA GLY A 50 2.01 10.28 1.97
C GLY A 50 1.15 10.32 0.71
N VAL A 51 0.04 11.05 0.80
CA VAL A 51 -0.86 11.25 -0.34
C VAL A 51 -0.10 11.90 -1.49
N GLY A 52 -0.30 11.38 -2.70
CA GLY A 52 0.37 11.84 -3.91
C GLY A 52 1.62 11.06 -4.26
N GLU A 53 2.17 10.30 -3.33
CA GLU A 53 3.37 9.52 -3.60
C GLU A 53 3.05 8.21 -4.33
N THR A 54 3.96 7.80 -5.21
CA THR A 54 3.94 6.50 -5.86
C THR A 54 4.66 5.51 -4.96
N VAL A 55 4.07 4.35 -4.76
CA VAL A 55 4.57 3.36 -3.81
C VAL A 55 4.61 1.97 -4.43
N LEU A 56 5.37 1.11 -3.78
CA LEU A 56 5.42 -0.31 -4.09
C LEU A 56 4.59 -1.07 -3.06
N ILE A 57 3.66 -1.87 -3.53
CA ILE A 57 2.76 -2.63 -2.67
C ILE A 57 2.96 -4.13 -2.89
N VAL A 58 3.09 -4.86 -1.81
CA VAL A 58 3.06 -6.33 -1.81
C VAL A 58 1.72 -6.80 -1.25
N SER A 59 1.32 -8.01 -1.61
CA SER A 59 0.01 -8.55 -1.23
C SER A 59 0.11 -9.98 -0.69
N GLY A 60 -0.99 -10.47 -0.14
CA GLY A 60 -1.09 -11.84 0.39
C GLY A 60 -0.16 -12.07 1.57
N SER A 61 0.45 -13.25 1.61
CA SER A 61 1.39 -13.63 2.68
C SER A 61 2.65 -12.77 2.69
N SER A 62 3.07 -12.27 1.53
CA SER A 62 4.20 -11.34 1.44
C SER A 62 3.92 -10.03 2.18
N ALA A 63 2.67 -9.56 2.16
CA ALA A 63 2.27 -8.37 2.90
C ALA A 63 2.40 -8.59 4.41
N ARG A 64 1.99 -9.76 4.89
CA ARG A 64 2.13 -10.11 6.32
C ARG A 64 3.59 -10.19 6.75
N MET A 65 4.44 -10.79 5.91
CA MET A 65 5.88 -10.88 6.18
C MET A 65 6.51 -9.49 6.22
N ALA A 66 6.18 -8.64 5.24
CA ALA A 66 6.75 -7.29 5.15
C ALA A 66 6.34 -6.41 6.34
N SER A 67 5.12 -6.55 6.83
CA SER A 67 4.62 -5.79 7.97
C SER A 67 5.12 -6.33 9.31
N GLY A 68 5.70 -7.53 9.35
CA GLY A 68 6.08 -8.21 10.58
C GLY A 68 4.89 -8.75 11.36
N MET A 69 3.75 -8.90 10.72
CA MET A 69 2.48 -9.21 11.39
C MET A 69 1.90 -10.53 10.88
N LYS A 70 2.60 -11.63 11.18
CA LYS A 70 2.26 -12.98 10.68
C LYS A 70 0.80 -13.38 10.87
N ASP A 71 0.24 -13.04 12.01
CA ASP A 71 -1.10 -13.49 12.42
C ASP A 71 -2.16 -12.39 12.28
N THR A 72 -1.89 -11.35 11.50
CA THR A 72 -2.84 -10.26 11.32
C THR A 72 -3.57 -10.37 9.98
N PRO A 73 -4.81 -9.86 9.90
CA PRO A 73 -5.58 -9.88 8.66
C PRO A 73 -5.11 -8.78 7.69
N VAL A 74 -3.88 -8.91 7.20
CA VAL A 74 -3.24 -7.97 6.28
C VAL A 74 -2.99 -8.67 4.96
N ASP A 75 -3.49 -8.08 3.87
CA ASP A 75 -3.30 -8.64 2.52
C ASP A 75 -2.65 -7.66 1.54
N ALA A 76 -2.38 -6.43 1.96
CA ALA A 76 -1.66 -5.44 1.16
C ALA A 76 -0.82 -4.55 2.06
N CYS A 77 0.43 -4.33 1.70
CA CYS A 77 1.38 -3.56 2.50
C CYS A 77 2.25 -2.70 1.60
N VAL A 78 2.34 -1.41 1.94
CA VAL A 78 3.26 -0.48 1.27
C VAL A 78 4.67 -0.75 1.80
N VAL A 79 5.58 -1.14 0.92
CA VAL A 79 6.95 -1.52 1.30
C VAL A 79 8.02 -0.59 0.74
N GLY A 80 7.66 0.36 -0.10
CA GLY A 80 8.63 1.30 -0.65
C GLY A 80 7.96 2.54 -1.21
N ILE A 81 8.68 3.64 -1.19
CA ILE A 81 8.30 4.88 -1.87
C ILE A 81 9.13 4.95 -3.14
N ILE A 82 8.48 5.16 -4.27
CA ILE A 82 9.12 5.12 -5.58
C ILE A 82 9.40 6.55 -6.05
N ASP A 83 10.66 6.84 -6.30
CA ASP A 83 11.08 8.14 -6.84
C ASP A 83 11.04 8.15 -8.37
N THR A 84 11.48 7.07 -8.99
CA THR A 84 11.63 7.00 -10.45
C THR A 84 11.29 5.62 -10.97
N VAL A 85 10.62 5.57 -12.13
CA VAL A 85 10.43 4.35 -12.89
C VAL A 85 10.96 4.57 -14.29
N ASP A 86 11.95 3.77 -14.69
CA ASP A 86 12.51 3.83 -16.04
C ASP A 86 11.76 2.87 -16.96
N VAL A 87 11.24 3.38 -18.05
CA VAL A 87 10.47 2.61 -19.02
C VAL A 87 11.18 2.68 -20.36
N SER A 88 11.50 1.53 -20.94
CA SER A 88 12.27 1.43 -22.20
C SER A 88 11.50 0.75 -23.31
N GLU A 89 10.21 0.91 -23.36
CA GLU A 89 9.40 0.33 -24.44
C GLU A 89 9.15 1.30 -25.60
#